data_ebb655cc306bf482633865892e028ba6
#
_entry.id   ebb655cc306bf482633865892e028ba6
#
_cell.length_a   1.000
_cell.length_b   1.000
_cell.length_c   1.000
_cell.angle_alpha   90.00
_cell.angle_beta   90.00
_cell.angle_gamma   90.00
#
_symmetry.space_group_name_H-M   'P 1'
#
loop_
_entity.id
_entity.type
_entity.pdbx_description
1 polymer ?
#
loop_
_entity_poly.entity_id
_entity_poly.type
_entity_poly.pdbx_seq_one_letter_code
_entity_poly.pdbx_strand_id
1 'polypeptide(L)'
;ILFPHRLAPEKQPEIFYDLKDAMPQYEFIVCQEKQLKKHEYHNLLGEAKLVFSANLQETLGISGFEGLLVDTIAMVPDRLSYTEMFHGIFRYPTHWTETKEGYKENKQFLIKKITEVMENYDSYQKLIIKQKKILLDEFFTGDILYKTINGSTI
;
A
#
# COMPACT_ATOMS: atom_id res chain seq x y z
N ILE A 1 8.42 -2.23 -7.52
CA ILE A 1 7.46 -1.33 -6.84
C ILE A 1 6.28 -1.11 -7.77
N LEU A 2 5.05 -1.32 -7.28
CA LEU A 2 3.84 -1.20 -8.09
C LEU A 2 3.00 0.00 -7.67
N PHE A 3 2.37 0.62 -8.68
CA PHE A 3 1.27 1.57 -8.53
C PHE A 3 -0.01 0.93 -9.08
N PRO A 4 -0.85 0.33 -8.22
CA PRO A 4 -2.03 -0.44 -8.65
C PRO A 4 -3.27 0.43 -8.85
N HIS A 5 -3.16 1.74 -8.60
CA HIS A 5 -4.28 2.67 -8.64
C HIS A 5 -4.57 3.16 -10.06
N ARG A 6 -5.81 3.64 -10.27
CA ARG A 6 -6.15 4.40 -11.47
C ARG A 6 -5.33 5.70 -11.55
N LEU A 7 -5.07 6.16 -12.77
CA LEU A 7 -4.38 7.42 -13.02
C LEU A 7 -5.34 8.61 -12.84
N ALA A 8 -5.68 8.91 -11.60
CA ALA A 8 -6.59 9.98 -11.22
C ALA A 8 -5.90 10.93 -10.22
N PRO A 9 -6.25 12.23 -10.23
CA PRO A 9 -5.55 13.26 -9.43
C PRO A 9 -5.49 12.92 -7.93
N GLU A 10 -6.56 12.34 -7.37
CA GLU A 10 -6.62 11.96 -5.96
C GLU A 10 -5.71 10.77 -5.61
N LYS A 11 -5.15 10.08 -6.59
CA LYS A 11 -4.17 9.00 -6.43
C LYS A 11 -2.74 9.47 -6.55
N GLN A 12 -2.53 10.71 -6.99
CA GLN A 12 -1.23 11.39 -7.11
C GLN A 12 -0.17 10.58 -7.89
N PRO A 13 -0.48 10.13 -9.13
CA PRO A 13 0.47 9.32 -9.91
C PRO A 13 1.78 10.07 -10.21
N GLU A 14 1.76 11.39 -10.23
CA GLU A 14 2.94 12.23 -10.43
C GLU A 14 4.02 11.99 -9.36
N ILE A 15 3.63 11.69 -8.11
CA ILE A 15 4.57 11.32 -7.05
C ILE A 15 5.26 10.00 -7.39
N PHE A 16 4.51 9.03 -7.91
CA PHE A 16 5.07 7.73 -8.28
C PHE A 16 6.06 7.85 -9.44
N TYR A 17 5.75 8.64 -10.45
CA TYR A 17 6.67 8.89 -11.57
C TYR A 17 7.94 9.61 -11.12
N ASP A 18 7.81 10.61 -10.25
CA ASP A 18 8.97 11.33 -9.73
C ASP A 18 9.85 10.46 -8.82
N LEU A 19 9.27 9.52 -8.07
CA LEU A 19 10.02 8.51 -7.32
C LEU A 19 10.73 7.51 -8.24
N LYS A 20 10.07 7.08 -9.33
CA LYS A 20 10.67 6.23 -10.37
C LYS A 20 11.95 6.84 -10.93
N ASP A 21 11.89 8.13 -11.27
CA ASP A 21 13.05 8.86 -11.83
C ASP A 21 14.17 9.03 -10.78
N ALA A 22 13.79 9.17 -9.51
CA ALA A 22 14.74 9.36 -8.41
C ALA A 22 15.37 8.05 -7.89
N MET A 23 14.78 6.89 -8.21
CA MET A 23 15.20 5.59 -7.69
C MET A 23 15.44 4.56 -8.82
N PRO A 24 16.36 4.83 -9.77
CA PRO A 24 16.55 4.01 -10.98
C PRO A 24 17.06 2.59 -10.70
N GLN A 25 17.49 2.31 -9.46
CA GLN A 25 17.92 0.98 -9.03
C GLN A 25 16.75 0.00 -8.83
N TYR A 26 15.50 0.49 -8.79
CA TYR A 26 14.31 -0.33 -8.64
C TYR A 26 13.40 -0.23 -9.87
N GLU A 27 12.72 -1.31 -10.18
CA GLU A 27 11.69 -1.31 -11.22
C GLU A 27 10.37 -0.73 -10.66
N PHE A 28 9.83 0.27 -11.35
CA PHE A 28 8.55 0.92 -11.03
C PHE A 28 7.55 0.64 -12.13
N ILE A 29 6.39 0.08 -11.78
CA ILE A 29 5.35 -0.31 -12.74
C ILE A 29 4.02 0.33 -12.37
N VAL A 30 3.44 1.06 -13.31
CA VAL A 30 2.05 1.54 -13.26
C VAL A 30 1.15 0.47 -13.86
N CYS A 31 0.34 -0.19 -13.03
CA CYS A 31 -0.47 -1.34 -13.46
C CYS A 31 -1.49 -0.97 -14.55
N GLN A 32 -2.08 0.23 -14.50
CA GLN A 32 -3.05 0.69 -15.49
C GLN A 32 -2.47 0.83 -16.91
N GLU A 33 -1.18 1.14 -17.04
CA GLU A 33 -0.51 1.26 -18.34
C GLU A 33 -0.28 -0.09 -19.03
N LYS A 34 -0.31 -1.19 -18.27
CA LYS A 34 -0.04 -2.56 -18.77
C LYS A 34 -1.28 -3.25 -19.35
N GLN A 35 -2.49 -2.70 -19.18
CA GLN A 35 -3.75 -3.33 -19.59
C GLN A 35 -3.89 -4.79 -19.13
N LEU A 36 -3.49 -5.07 -17.89
CA LEU A 36 -3.40 -6.42 -17.34
C LEU A 36 -4.78 -7.06 -17.16
N LYS A 37 -4.89 -8.34 -17.50
CA LYS A 37 -6.00 -9.18 -17.02
C LYS A 37 -5.86 -9.41 -15.53
N LYS A 38 -6.96 -9.80 -14.87
CA LYS A 38 -6.98 -9.99 -13.41
C LYS A 38 -5.88 -10.94 -12.90
N HIS A 39 -5.67 -12.07 -13.57
CA HIS A 39 -4.65 -13.03 -13.16
C HIS A 39 -3.21 -12.51 -13.38
N GLU A 40 -3.00 -11.74 -14.45
CA GLU A 40 -1.70 -11.11 -14.74
C GLU A 40 -1.36 -10.04 -13.68
N TYR A 41 -2.37 -9.28 -13.26
CA TYR A 41 -2.24 -8.33 -12.16
C TYR A 41 -1.89 -9.03 -10.84
N HIS A 42 -2.57 -10.14 -10.50
CA HIS A 42 -2.25 -10.89 -9.27
C HIS A 42 -0.85 -11.53 -9.32
N ASN A 43 -0.42 -12.02 -10.48
CA ASN A 43 0.95 -12.53 -10.65
C ASN A 43 1.97 -11.42 -10.44
N LEU A 44 1.75 -10.26 -11.05
CA LEU A 44 2.61 -9.10 -10.89
C LEU A 44 2.68 -8.61 -9.43
N LEU A 45 1.55 -8.64 -8.70
CA LEU A 45 1.55 -8.38 -7.26
C LEU A 45 2.47 -9.35 -6.51
N GLY A 46 2.39 -10.66 -6.80
CA GLY A 46 3.20 -11.68 -6.13
C GLY A 46 4.70 -11.60 -6.46
N GLU A 47 5.08 -10.98 -7.58
CA GLU A 47 6.47 -10.72 -7.97
C GLU A 47 7.02 -9.42 -7.36
N ALA A 48 6.16 -8.53 -6.90
CA ALA A 48 6.56 -7.25 -6.35
C ALA A 48 6.91 -7.34 -4.87
N LYS A 49 7.87 -6.54 -4.42
CA LYS A 49 8.15 -6.35 -2.99
C LYS A 49 7.26 -5.29 -2.35
N LEU A 50 6.81 -4.30 -3.13
CA LEU A 50 6.13 -3.13 -2.59
C LEU A 50 5.03 -2.61 -3.51
N VAL A 51 3.86 -2.35 -2.94
CA VAL A 51 2.78 -1.53 -3.50
C VAL A 51 2.87 -0.14 -2.87
N PHE A 52 2.92 0.90 -3.69
CA PHE A 52 2.97 2.28 -3.24
C PHE A 52 1.62 2.98 -3.40
N SER A 53 1.25 3.76 -2.39
CA SER A 53 0.09 4.66 -2.42
C SER A 53 0.45 6.04 -1.89
N ALA A 54 -0.04 7.09 -2.58
CA ALA A 54 -0.07 8.47 -2.08
C ALA A 54 -1.52 9.02 -2.05
N ASN A 55 -2.51 8.14 -1.96
CA ASN A 55 -3.91 8.46 -2.11
C ASN A 55 -4.38 9.56 -1.15
N LEU A 56 -5.07 10.57 -1.70
CA LEU A 56 -5.81 11.59 -0.94
C LEU A 56 -7.24 11.13 -0.61
N GLN A 57 -7.76 10.14 -1.36
CA GLN A 57 -9.07 9.53 -1.14
C GLN A 57 -8.98 8.02 -1.30
N GLU A 58 -9.44 7.31 -0.30
CA GLU A 58 -9.52 5.85 -0.28
C GLU A 58 -10.59 5.39 0.72
N THR A 59 -11.29 4.31 0.41
CA THR A 59 -12.30 3.72 1.28
C THR A 59 -11.75 2.54 2.06
N LEU A 60 -11.28 1.50 1.37
CA LEU A 60 -10.79 0.25 1.98
C LEU A 60 -9.32 -0.06 1.69
N GLY A 61 -8.70 0.61 0.72
CA GLY A 61 -7.31 0.30 0.36
C GLY A 61 -7.12 -1.13 -0.17
N ILE A 62 -8.07 -1.64 -0.96
CA ILE A 62 -8.11 -3.03 -1.44
C ILE A 62 -6.80 -3.46 -2.09
N SER A 63 -6.18 -2.61 -2.89
CA SER A 63 -4.91 -2.94 -3.57
C SER A 63 -3.75 -3.19 -2.61
N GLY A 64 -3.70 -2.49 -1.49
CA GLY A 64 -2.73 -2.75 -0.42
C GLY A 64 -3.00 -4.08 0.27
N PHE A 65 -4.27 -4.41 0.50
CA PHE A 65 -4.68 -5.69 1.06
C PHE A 65 -4.37 -6.85 0.10
N GLU A 66 -4.72 -6.73 -1.19
CA GLU A 66 -4.39 -7.74 -2.21
C GLU A 66 -2.87 -7.99 -2.28
N GLY A 67 -2.06 -6.92 -2.17
CA GLY A 67 -0.61 -7.04 -2.07
C GLY A 67 -0.19 -7.88 -0.88
N LEU A 68 -0.71 -7.59 0.32
CA LEU A 68 -0.38 -8.35 1.53
C LEU A 68 -0.79 -9.83 1.45
N LEU A 69 -1.85 -10.18 0.71
CA LEU A 69 -2.24 -11.58 0.52
C LEU A 69 -1.16 -12.41 -0.19
N VAL A 70 -0.36 -11.76 -1.03
CA VAL A 70 0.75 -12.35 -1.79
C VAL A 70 2.12 -11.88 -1.28
N ASP A 71 2.18 -11.47 -0.01
CA ASP A 71 3.38 -11.08 0.73
C ASP A 71 4.05 -9.77 0.25
N THR A 72 3.36 -8.96 -0.54
CA THR A 72 3.83 -7.64 -0.97
C THR A 72 3.53 -6.58 0.08
N ILE A 73 4.53 -5.78 0.45
CA ILE A 73 4.38 -4.71 1.44
C ILE A 73 3.57 -3.54 0.84
N ALA A 74 2.59 -3.03 1.59
CA ALA A 74 1.89 -1.81 1.23
C ALA A 74 2.55 -0.60 1.91
N MET A 75 3.22 0.27 1.14
CA MET A 75 3.76 1.55 1.60
C MET A 75 2.73 2.64 1.35
N VAL A 76 2.09 3.10 2.42
CA VAL A 76 0.89 3.96 2.36
C VAL A 76 1.03 5.18 3.28
N PRO A 77 0.32 6.28 3.03
CA PRO A 77 0.32 7.42 3.94
C PRO A 77 -0.46 7.11 5.23
N ASP A 78 -0.05 7.73 6.34
CA ASP A 78 -0.71 7.61 7.63
C ASP A 78 -1.99 8.45 7.68
N ARG A 79 -2.95 8.08 6.84
CA ARG A 79 -4.27 8.72 6.69
C ARG A 79 -5.32 7.74 6.17
N LEU A 80 -6.58 8.15 6.21
CA LEU A 80 -7.73 7.38 5.71
C LEU A 80 -7.84 6.01 6.41
N SER A 81 -8.41 5.01 5.74
CA SER A 81 -8.48 3.63 6.21
C SER A 81 -7.11 2.99 6.50
N TYR A 82 -6.06 3.52 5.91
CA TYR A 82 -4.71 2.98 6.11
C TYR A 82 -4.23 3.04 7.57
N THR A 83 -4.69 4.03 8.35
CA THR A 83 -4.32 4.18 9.76
C THR A 83 -4.80 3.00 10.62
N GLU A 84 -5.92 2.40 10.25
CA GLU A 84 -6.53 1.26 10.93
C GLU A 84 -6.01 -0.07 10.40
N MET A 85 -5.77 -0.15 9.09
CA MET A 85 -5.49 -1.39 8.38
C MET A 85 -4.02 -1.81 8.38
N PHE A 86 -3.09 -0.85 8.33
CA PHE A 86 -1.68 -1.17 8.12
C PHE A 86 -0.80 -0.82 9.32
N HIS A 87 0.17 -1.69 9.61
CA HIS A 87 1.14 -1.47 10.68
C HIS A 87 1.94 -0.18 10.43
N GLY A 88 2.23 0.56 11.51
CA GLY A 88 2.90 1.87 11.43
C GLY A 88 4.23 1.89 10.68
N ILE A 89 4.98 0.77 10.65
CA ILE A 89 6.23 0.68 9.90
C ILE A 89 6.01 0.77 8.38
N PHE A 90 4.85 0.36 7.88
CA PHE A 90 4.47 0.44 6.47
C PHE A 90 3.76 1.74 6.11
N ARG A 91 3.55 2.61 7.10
CA ARG A 91 2.95 3.93 6.89
C ARG A 91 4.02 5.01 6.95
N TYR A 92 3.89 6.03 6.12
CA TYR A 92 4.68 7.25 6.18
C TYR A 92 3.81 8.44 6.59
N PRO A 93 4.38 9.51 7.20
CA PRO A 93 3.61 10.64 7.68
C PRO A 93 2.75 11.29 6.60
N THR A 94 1.48 11.60 6.92
CA THR A 94 0.51 12.12 5.95
C THR A 94 1.00 13.38 5.24
N HIS A 95 1.64 14.31 5.97
CA HIS A 95 2.11 15.58 5.43
C HIS A 95 3.21 15.44 4.34
N TRP A 96 3.84 14.24 4.22
CA TRP A 96 4.85 14.02 3.17
C TRP A 96 4.26 14.00 1.76
N THR A 97 2.98 13.71 1.62
CA THR A 97 2.32 13.60 0.31
C THR A 97 0.93 14.24 0.27
N GLU A 98 0.54 14.98 1.29
CA GLU A 98 -0.78 15.63 1.34
C GLU A 98 -0.86 16.83 0.40
N THR A 99 0.25 17.54 0.25
CA THR A 99 0.40 18.69 -0.67
C THR A 99 1.64 18.54 -1.53
N LYS A 100 1.71 19.29 -2.63
CA LYS A 100 2.90 19.34 -3.49
C LYS A 100 4.13 19.87 -2.76
N GLU A 101 3.93 20.86 -1.90
CA GLU A 101 4.97 21.46 -1.07
C GLU A 101 5.49 20.44 -0.06
N GLY A 102 4.57 19.75 0.64
CA GLY A 102 4.91 18.70 1.59
C GLY A 102 5.73 17.58 0.92
N TYR A 103 5.33 17.16 -0.29
CA TYR A 103 6.11 16.17 -1.05
C TYR A 103 7.51 16.66 -1.40
N LYS A 104 7.62 17.90 -1.91
CA LYS A 104 8.91 18.48 -2.29
C LYS A 104 9.88 18.57 -1.10
N GLU A 105 9.38 18.94 0.07
CA GLU A 105 10.18 19.05 1.30
C GLU A 105 10.58 17.68 1.87
N ASN A 106 9.74 16.67 1.72
CA ASN A 106 9.92 15.36 2.36
C ASN A 106 10.29 14.22 1.41
N LYS A 107 10.48 14.49 0.12
CA LYS A 107 10.83 13.48 -0.91
C LYS A 107 11.99 12.59 -0.48
N GLN A 108 13.07 13.16 0.08
CA GLN A 108 14.25 12.40 0.48
C GLN A 108 13.97 11.45 1.65
N PHE A 109 13.10 11.85 2.59
CA PHE A 109 12.68 10.96 3.68
C PHE A 109 11.83 9.80 3.17
N LEU A 110 10.95 10.07 2.20
CA LEU A 110 10.13 9.03 1.56
C LEU A 110 11.01 8.05 0.77
N ILE A 111 11.97 8.52 -0.02
CA ILE A 111 12.96 7.70 -0.73
C ILE A 111 13.71 6.81 0.26
N LYS A 112 14.24 7.39 1.34
CA LYS A 112 14.95 6.63 2.38
C LYS A 112 14.08 5.53 2.98
N LYS A 113 12.82 5.83 3.29
CA LYS A 113 11.88 4.86 3.86
C LYS A 113 11.56 3.73 2.90
N ILE A 114 11.33 4.04 1.62
CA ILE A 114 11.10 3.02 0.58
C ILE A 114 12.36 2.14 0.43
N THR A 115 13.53 2.74 0.35
CA THR A 115 14.81 2.02 0.23
C THR A 115 15.01 1.07 1.42
N GLU A 116 14.80 1.55 2.64
CA GLU A 116 14.92 0.72 3.85
C GLU A 116 14.02 -0.52 3.77
N VAL A 117 12.77 -0.35 3.36
CA VAL A 117 11.82 -1.47 3.24
C VAL A 117 12.21 -2.42 2.12
N MET A 118 12.65 -1.91 0.98
CA MET A 118 13.09 -2.72 -0.17
C MET A 118 14.33 -3.56 0.13
N GLU A 119 15.30 -2.99 0.83
CA GLU A 119 16.57 -3.65 1.19
C GLU A 119 16.39 -4.65 2.33
N ASN A 120 15.46 -4.40 3.25
CA ASN A 120 15.21 -5.25 4.40
C ASN A 120 13.93 -6.10 4.25
N TYR A 121 13.43 -6.29 3.04
CA TYR A 121 12.16 -6.97 2.76
C TYR A 121 12.01 -8.31 3.51
N ASP A 122 13.06 -9.15 3.50
CA ASP A 122 13.03 -10.46 4.14
C ASP A 122 12.87 -10.38 5.67
N SER A 123 13.34 -9.31 6.30
CA SER A 123 13.21 -9.08 7.73
C SER A 123 11.76 -8.78 8.15
N TYR A 124 10.92 -8.31 7.22
CA TYR A 124 9.52 -7.98 7.45
C TYR A 124 8.54 -9.15 7.26
N GLN A 125 9.00 -10.32 6.82
CA GLN A 125 8.12 -11.46 6.50
C GLN A 125 7.20 -11.85 7.67
N LYS A 126 7.72 -11.93 8.89
CA LYS A 126 6.90 -12.24 10.08
C LYS A 126 5.83 -11.16 10.35
N LEU A 127 6.16 -9.90 10.09
CA LEU A 127 5.23 -8.80 10.28
C LEU A 127 4.15 -8.80 9.19
N ILE A 128 4.52 -9.09 7.94
CA ILE A 128 3.58 -9.24 6.82
C ILE A 128 2.56 -10.35 7.14
N ILE A 129 3.00 -11.51 7.58
CA ILE A 129 2.12 -12.63 7.97
C ILE A 129 1.16 -12.21 9.09
N LYS A 130 1.66 -11.54 10.12
CA LYS A 130 0.82 -11.02 11.21
C LYS A 130 -0.20 -10.01 10.71
N GLN A 131 0.21 -9.07 9.89
CA GLN A 131 -0.64 -8.04 9.31
C GLN A 131 -1.73 -8.65 8.43
N LYS A 132 -1.38 -9.60 7.57
CA LYS A 132 -2.31 -10.36 6.73
C LYS A 132 -3.41 -11.02 7.57
N LYS A 133 -3.03 -11.67 8.68
CA LYS A 133 -3.97 -12.30 9.59
C LYS A 133 -4.95 -11.29 10.21
N ILE A 134 -4.44 -10.17 10.73
CA ILE A 134 -5.28 -9.11 11.31
C ILE A 134 -6.30 -8.60 10.28
N LEU A 135 -5.85 -8.31 9.05
CA LEU A 135 -6.75 -7.81 8.01
C LEU A 135 -7.83 -8.83 7.62
N LEU A 136 -7.48 -10.09 7.50
CA LEU A 136 -8.44 -11.15 7.20
C LEU A 136 -9.48 -11.28 8.33
N ASP A 137 -9.03 -11.30 9.58
CA ASP A 137 -9.89 -11.53 10.73
C ASP A 137 -10.80 -10.33 11.07
N GLU A 138 -10.32 -9.09 10.86
CA GLU A 138 -11.02 -7.88 11.32
C GLU A 138 -11.75 -7.11 10.20
N PHE A 139 -11.22 -7.09 8.98
CA PHE A 139 -11.73 -6.23 7.91
C PHE A 139 -12.39 -6.98 6.75
N PHE A 140 -12.00 -8.22 6.50
CA PHE A 140 -12.42 -8.97 5.30
C PHE A 140 -13.18 -10.25 5.60
N THR A 141 -13.63 -10.45 6.86
CA THR A 141 -14.59 -11.50 7.22
C THR A 141 -15.96 -10.86 7.54
N GLY A 142 -17.03 -11.61 7.26
CA GLY A 142 -18.39 -11.24 7.68
C GLY A 142 -18.70 -11.58 9.14
N ASP A 143 -17.81 -12.25 9.85
CA ASP A 143 -18.10 -12.88 11.14
C ASP A 143 -18.50 -11.89 12.23
N ILE A 144 -17.82 -10.75 12.32
CA ILE A 144 -18.15 -9.68 13.27
C ILE A 144 -19.53 -9.10 12.97
N LEU A 145 -19.81 -8.82 11.70
CA LEU A 145 -21.11 -8.32 11.27
C LEU A 145 -22.23 -9.32 11.58
N TYR A 146 -22.06 -10.61 11.26
CA TYR A 146 -23.03 -11.65 11.55
C TYR A 146 -23.28 -11.82 13.06
N LYS A 147 -22.26 -11.79 13.87
CA LYS A 147 -22.38 -11.84 15.35
C LYS A 147 -23.15 -10.63 15.87
N THR A 148 -22.85 -9.43 15.39
CA THR A 148 -23.54 -8.20 15.79
C THR A 148 -25.02 -8.22 15.40
N ILE A 149 -25.34 -8.62 14.16
CA ILE A 149 -26.73 -8.70 13.66
C ILE A 149 -27.53 -9.74 14.45
N ASN A 150 -26.94 -10.88 14.78
CA ASN A 150 -27.61 -11.96 15.50
C ASN A 150 -27.66 -11.77 17.02
N GLY A 151 -27.27 -10.61 17.54
CA GLY A 151 -27.28 -10.31 18.97
C GLY A 151 -26.31 -11.14 19.82
N SER A 152 -25.35 -11.79 19.21
CA SER A 152 -24.27 -12.46 19.93
C SER A 152 -23.29 -11.42 20.42
N THR A 153 -23.19 -11.22 21.72
CA THR A 153 -22.21 -10.30 22.35
C THR A 153 -20.79 -10.79 21.98
N ILE A 154 -19.98 -9.87 21.52
CA ILE A 154 -18.55 -10.08 21.24
C ILE A 154 -17.80 -10.32 22.56
#